data_1db85bc15b157e11c561c24a7baa73c1
#
_entry.id   1db85bc15b157e11c561c24a7baa73c1
#
_cell.length_a   1.000
_cell.length_b   1.000
_cell.length_c   1.000
_cell.angle_alpha   90.00
_cell.angle_beta   90.00
_cell.angle_gamma   90.00
#
_symmetry.space_group_name_H-M   'P 1'
#
loop_
_entity.id
_entity.type
_entity.pdbx_description
1 polymer ?
#
loop_
_entity_poly.entity_id
_entity_poly.type
_entity_poly.pdbx_seq_one_letter_code
_entity_poly.pdbx_strand_id
1 'polypeptide(L)'
;MPSTVYFGSARQAKLVAEETLPAKLDLILEQLHLRDRVKGELVVLKMHTGSNIGYSTLHPVFVRKVVQAIKDGGGEPMVADIDWDVQHSYARGYSPEVLGCPI
;
A
#
# COMPACT_ATOMS: atom_id res chain seq x y z
N MET A 1 2.22 -1.37 28.21
CA MET A 1 3.42 -1.77 27.44
C MET A 1 3.63 -0.80 26.28
N PRO A 2 4.83 -0.24 26.14
CA PRO A 2 5.11 0.58 24.97
C PRO A 2 5.11 -0.27 23.69
N SER A 3 4.65 0.32 22.62
CA SER A 3 4.65 -0.30 21.29
C SER A 3 5.70 0.34 20.40
N THR A 4 6.29 -0.44 19.51
CA THR A 4 7.24 0.07 18.52
C THR A 4 6.47 0.66 17.34
N VAL A 5 6.84 1.88 16.97
CA VAL A 5 6.29 2.57 15.77
C VAL A 5 7.43 2.89 14.83
N TYR A 6 7.29 2.54 13.56
CA TYR A 6 8.24 2.89 12.51
C TYR A 6 7.73 4.14 11.79
N PHE A 7 8.56 5.17 11.75
CA PHE A 7 8.19 6.46 11.20
C PHE A 7 9.14 6.88 10.07
N GLY A 8 8.56 7.23 8.92
CA GLY A 8 9.30 7.78 7.78
C GLY A 8 8.95 9.26 7.59
N SER A 9 9.93 10.14 7.78
CA SER A 9 9.74 11.57 7.60
C SER A 9 9.55 11.93 6.12
N ALA A 10 8.66 12.89 5.83
CA ALA A 10 8.50 13.45 4.49
C ALA A 10 9.67 14.35 4.06
N ARG A 11 10.59 14.65 4.97
CA ARG A 11 11.76 15.49 4.68
C ARG A 11 12.72 14.77 3.72
N GLN A 12 13.20 15.53 2.74
CA GLN A 12 14.23 15.09 1.81
C GLN A 12 15.36 16.12 1.81
N ALA A 13 16.60 15.66 2.06
CA ALA A 13 17.79 16.51 1.96
C ALA A 13 18.27 16.63 0.50
N LYS A 14 18.00 15.61 -0.30
CA LYS A 14 18.41 15.53 -1.71
C LYS A 14 17.26 15.00 -2.55
N LEU A 15 17.24 15.37 -3.82
CA LEU A 15 16.29 14.82 -4.79
C LEU A 15 16.83 13.49 -5.33
N VAL A 16 16.77 12.45 -4.52
CA VAL A 16 17.18 11.09 -4.84
C VAL A 16 16.08 10.11 -4.45
N ALA A 17 16.02 8.98 -5.17
CA ALA A 17 14.95 8.00 -4.96
C ALA A 17 14.91 7.46 -3.52
N GLU A 18 16.08 7.26 -2.91
CA GLU A 18 16.22 6.66 -1.58
C GLU A 18 15.68 7.53 -0.45
N GLU A 19 15.51 8.82 -0.68
CA GLU A 19 14.93 9.75 0.32
C GLU A 19 13.43 9.98 0.14
N THR A 20 12.81 9.38 -0.87
CA THR A 20 11.37 9.53 -1.11
C THR A 20 10.53 8.75 -0.11
N LEU A 21 9.28 9.17 0.09
CA LEU A 21 8.34 8.42 0.91
C LEU A 21 8.11 6.99 0.42
N PRO A 22 7.99 6.71 -0.89
CA PRO A 22 7.90 5.34 -1.35
C PRO A 22 9.08 4.46 -0.93
N ALA A 23 10.31 4.96 -1.01
CA ALA A 23 11.50 4.22 -0.57
C ALA A 23 11.50 4.02 0.95
N LYS A 24 11.08 5.01 1.70
CA LYS A 24 10.95 4.91 3.17
C LYS A 24 9.88 3.89 3.56
N LEU A 25 8.80 3.80 2.81
CA LEU A 25 7.78 2.77 3.04
C LEU A 25 8.35 1.38 2.83
N ASP A 26 9.18 1.15 1.82
CA ASP A 26 9.86 -0.14 1.62
C ASP A 26 10.66 -0.55 2.86
N LEU A 27 11.43 0.38 3.42
CA LEU A 27 12.19 0.12 4.65
C LEU A 27 11.31 -0.21 5.85
N ILE A 28 10.19 0.50 6.00
CA ILE A 28 9.23 0.23 7.06
C ILE A 28 8.62 -1.18 6.90
N LEU A 29 8.25 -1.54 5.69
CA LEU A 29 7.66 -2.85 5.40
C LEU A 29 8.65 -3.98 5.72
N GLU A 30 9.94 -3.81 5.45
CA GLU A 30 10.97 -4.76 5.84
C GLU A 30 11.02 -4.96 7.36
N GLN A 31 10.90 -3.88 8.14
CA GLN A 31 10.94 -3.93 9.61
C GLN A 31 9.73 -4.64 10.20
N LEU A 32 8.62 -4.68 9.50
CA LEU A 32 7.39 -5.33 9.97
C LEU A 32 7.44 -6.86 9.90
N HIS A 33 8.42 -7.44 9.19
CA HIS A 33 8.57 -8.90 9.01
C HIS A 33 7.24 -9.57 8.62
N LEU A 34 6.63 -9.09 7.54
CA LEU A 34 5.29 -9.50 7.14
C LEU A 34 5.15 -10.99 6.90
N ARG A 35 6.22 -11.67 6.45
CA ARG A 35 6.21 -13.12 6.23
C ARG A 35 5.72 -13.89 7.45
N ASP A 36 6.10 -13.46 8.64
CA ASP A 36 5.70 -14.13 9.90
C ASP A 36 4.20 -13.98 10.19
N ARG A 37 3.54 -13.06 9.50
CA ARG A 37 2.13 -12.70 9.74
C ARG A 37 1.20 -13.10 8.59
N VAL A 38 1.69 -13.06 7.36
CA VAL A 38 0.82 -13.16 6.18
C VAL A 38 1.04 -14.42 5.34
N LYS A 39 2.07 -15.21 5.61
CA LYS A 39 2.37 -16.39 4.82
C LYS A 39 1.17 -17.37 4.80
N GLY A 40 0.68 -17.65 3.59
CA GLY A 40 -0.47 -18.53 3.39
C GLY A 40 -1.82 -17.90 3.71
N GLU A 41 -1.86 -16.61 4.03
CA GLU A 41 -3.09 -15.90 4.41
C GLU A 41 -3.66 -15.06 3.28
N LEU A 42 -4.99 -14.97 3.23
CA LEU A 42 -5.68 -13.95 2.44
C LEU A 42 -5.66 -12.64 3.22
N VAL A 43 -5.08 -11.61 2.64
CA VAL A 43 -4.89 -10.31 3.31
C VAL A 43 -5.72 -9.23 2.62
N VAL A 44 -6.71 -8.72 3.32
CA VAL A 44 -7.56 -7.66 2.79
C VAL A 44 -7.02 -6.30 3.23
N LEU A 45 -6.72 -5.46 2.25
CA LEU A 45 -6.34 -4.07 2.46
C LEU A 45 -7.59 -3.20 2.31
N LYS A 46 -8.27 -2.92 3.42
CA LYS A 46 -9.42 -2.01 3.41
C LYS A 46 -8.91 -0.58 3.37
N MET A 47 -9.39 0.17 2.41
CA MET A 47 -8.98 1.56 2.25
C MET A 47 -10.12 2.38 1.64
N HIS A 48 -9.96 3.69 1.66
CA HIS A 48 -10.84 4.60 0.92
C HIS A 48 -10.23 4.89 -0.45
N THR A 49 -10.85 4.38 -1.51
CA THR A 49 -10.36 4.57 -2.88
C THR A 49 -10.75 5.94 -3.45
N GLY A 50 -11.81 6.55 -2.90
CA GLY A 50 -12.16 7.94 -3.17
C GLY A 50 -13.00 8.19 -4.41
N SER A 51 -13.45 7.16 -5.10
CA SER A 51 -14.27 7.31 -6.30
C SER A 51 -13.59 8.20 -7.36
N ASN A 52 -14.35 8.90 -8.17
CA ASN A 52 -13.83 9.83 -9.19
C ASN A 52 -13.68 11.27 -8.68
N ILE A 53 -13.96 11.53 -7.41
CA ILE A 53 -13.88 12.87 -6.81
C ILE A 53 -12.83 12.97 -5.70
N GLY A 54 -12.42 11.86 -5.11
CA GLY A 54 -11.51 11.83 -3.98
C GLY A 54 -10.04 11.85 -4.37
N TYR A 55 -9.58 12.88 -5.03
CA TYR A 55 -8.21 12.99 -5.54
C TYR A 55 -7.12 13.05 -4.47
N SER A 56 -7.47 13.26 -3.22
CA SER A 56 -6.52 13.37 -2.10
C SER A 56 -6.31 12.06 -1.32
N THR A 57 -6.79 10.94 -1.83
CA THR A 57 -6.53 9.61 -1.24
C THR A 57 -5.09 9.18 -1.48
N LEU A 58 -4.68 8.07 -0.85
CA LEU A 58 -3.32 7.55 -1.02
C LEU A 58 -2.98 7.37 -2.50
N HIS A 59 -1.78 7.76 -2.86
CA HIS A 59 -1.29 7.50 -4.22
C HIS A 59 -1.14 5.99 -4.42
N PRO A 60 -1.56 5.44 -5.57
CA PRO A 60 -1.49 4.00 -5.83
C PRO A 60 -0.11 3.37 -5.64
N VAL A 61 0.98 4.13 -5.78
CA VAL A 61 2.34 3.63 -5.56
C VAL A 61 2.53 3.08 -4.14
N PHE A 62 1.93 3.70 -3.13
CA PHE A 62 2.04 3.22 -1.75
C PHE A 62 1.27 1.91 -1.56
N VAL A 63 0.07 1.84 -2.11
CA VAL A 63 -0.75 0.62 -2.05
C VAL A 63 -0.05 -0.52 -2.76
N ARG A 64 0.50 -0.27 -3.95
CA ARG A 64 1.26 -1.25 -4.72
C ARG A 64 2.45 -1.82 -3.94
N LYS A 65 3.17 -0.97 -3.19
CA LYS A 65 4.29 -1.43 -2.37
C LYS A 65 3.85 -2.35 -1.24
N VAL A 66 2.75 -2.03 -0.57
CA VAL A 66 2.18 -2.91 0.46
C VAL A 66 1.73 -4.23 -0.15
N VAL A 67 1.04 -4.20 -1.28
CA VAL A 67 0.63 -5.40 -2.04
C VAL A 67 1.85 -6.27 -2.36
N GLN A 68 2.91 -5.68 -2.87
CA GLN A 68 4.12 -6.43 -3.23
C GLN A 68 4.78 -7.05 -1.99
N ALA A 69 4.86 -6.30 -0.89
CA ALA A 69 5.43 -6.82 0.35
C ALA A 69 4.64 -8.01 0.91
N ILE A 70 3.31 -7.98 0.80
CA ILE A 70 2.46 -9.11 1.19
C ILE A 70 2.74 -10.32 0.31
N LYS A 71 2.83 -10.15 -1.00
CA LYS A 71 3.18 -11.23 -1.94
C LYS A 71 4.55 -11.81 -1.64
N ASP A 72 5.54 -10.97 -1.41
CA ASP A 72 6.91 -11.39 -1.07
C ASP A 72 6.93 -12.17 0.26
N GLY A 73 6.03 -11.84 1.17
CA GLY A 73 5.83 -12.57 2.42
C GLY A 73 5.04 -13.88 2.29
N GLY A 74 4.56 -14.20 1.10
CA GLY A 74 3.78 -15.42 0.82
C GLY A 74 2.28 -15.31 1.08
N GLY A 75 1.75 -14.09 1.25
CA GLY A 75 0.32 -13.83 1.39
C GLY A 75 -0.37 -13.55 0.07
N GLU A 76 -1.69 -13.60 0.08
CA GLU A 76 -2.55 -13.26 -1.05
C GLU A 76 -3.27 -11.95 -0.77
N PRO A 77 -2.80 -10.82 -1.30
CA PRO A 77 -3.42 -9.52 -1.05
C PRO A 77 -4.64 -9.29 -1.94
N MET A 78 -5.61 -8.56 -1.40
CA MET A 78 -6.65 -7.88 -2.18
C MET A 78 -6.97 -6.54 -1.55
N VAL A 79 -7.34 -5.57 -2.37
CA VAL A 79 -7.83 -4.27 -1.90
C VAL A 79 -9.34 -4.29 -1.85
N ALA A 80 -9.95 -3.63 -0.88
CA ALA A 80 -11.39 -3.57 -0.74
C ALA A 80 -11.89 -2.19 -0.35
N ASP A 81 -13.01 -1.81 -0.96
CA ASP A 81 -13.82 -0.65 -0.62
C ASP A 81 -15.24 -0.94 -1.09
N ILE A 82 -16.16 0.01 -0.95
CA ILE A 82 -17.51 -0.17 -1.46
C ILE A 82 -17.52 -0.17 -3.00
N ASP A 83 -18.45 -0.92 -3.59
CA ASP A 83 -18.50 -1.14 -5.05
C ASP A 83 -18.47 0.15 -5.86
N TRP A 84 -19.26 1.14 -5.46
CA TRP A 84 -19.29 2.43 -6.13
C TRP A 84 -17.92 3.09 -6.20
N ASP A 85 -17.22 3.13 -5.08
CA ASP A 85 -15.90 3.78 -5.01
C ASP A 85 -14.87 3.02 -5.84
N VAL A 86 -14.88 1.70 -5.78
CA VAL A 86 -13.98 0.85 -6.57
C VAL A 86 -14.18 1.11 -8.07
N GLN A 87 -15.43 1.02 -8.55
CA GLN A 87 -15.72 1.19 -9.97
C GLN A 87 -15.29 2.57 -10.51
N HIS A 88 -15.45 3.61 -9.71
CA HIS A 88 -15.16 4.97 -10.13
C HIS A 88 -13.74 5.45 -9.81
N SER A 89 -12.89 4.59 -9.27
CA SER A 89 -11.51 4.92 -8.92
C SER A 89 -10.48 4.41 -9.94
N TYR A 90 -10.90 3.65 -10.92
CA TYR A 90 -10.01 3.01 -11.91
C TYR A 90 -9.10 4.02 -12.62
N ALA A 91 -9.67 5.12 -13.09
CA ALA A 91 -8.91 6.15 -13.82
C ALA A 91 -7.84 6.83 -12.96
N ARG A 92 -7.92 6.68 -11.66
CA ARG A 92 -6.93 7.24 -10.72
C ARG A 92 -5.86 6.21 -10.33
N GLY A 93 -5.85 5.05 -10.96
CA GLY A 93 -4.84 4.02 -10.72
C GLY A 93 -5.24 2.95 -9.70
N TYR A 94 -6.48 2.94 -9.24
CA TYR A 94 -6.98 1.88 -8.35
C TYR A 94 -7.56 0.75 -9.18
N SER A 95 -6.69 0.03 -9.87
CA SER A 95 -7.04 -1.08 -10.73
C SER A 95 -6.15 -2.29 -10.44
N PRO A 96 -6.60 -3.51 -10.75
CA PRO A 96 -5.77 -4.71 -10.56
C PRO A 96 -4.44 -4.62 -11.31
N GLU A 97 -4.42 -4.01 -12.50
CA GLU A 97 -3.23 -3.87 -13.33
C GLU A 97 -2.18 -2.98 -12.66
N VAL A 98 -2.61 -1.88 -12.05
CA VAL A 98 -1.70 -0.95 -11.37
C VAL A 98 -1.31 -1.47 -9.98
N LEU A 99 -2.27 -1.96 -9.21
CA LEU A 99 -2.02 -2.38 -7.82
C LEU A 99 -1.34 -3.74 -7.72
N GLY A 100 -1.52 -4.60 -8.71
CA GLY A 100 -0.94 -5.94 -8.74
C GLY A 100 -1.72 -6.98 -7.92
N CYS A 101 -2.98 -6.71 -7.61
CA CYS A 101 -3.86 -7.62 -6.87
C CYS A 101 -5.33 -7.37 -7.24
N PRO A 102 -6.23 -8.28 -6.89
CA PRO A 102 -7.67 -8.02 -7.02
C PRO A 102 -8.13 -6.82 -6.21
N ILE A 103 -9.19 -6.19 -6.68
CA ILE A 103 -9.82 -5.07 -5.99
C ILE A 103 -11.34 -5.23 -6.05
#